data_ad0f57f1cb31a41713170f2bca2b88de
#
_entry.id   ad0f57f1cb31a41713170f2bca2b88de
#
_cell.length_a   1.000
_cell.length_b   1.000
_cell.length_c   1.000
_cell.angle_alpha   90.00
_cell.angle_beta   90.00
_cell.angle_gamma   90.00
#
_symmetry.space_group_name_H-M   'P 1'
#
loop_
_entity.id
_entity.type
_entity.pdbx_description
1 polymer ?
#
loop_
_entity_poly.entity_id
_entity_poly.type
_entity_poly.pdbx_seq_one_letter_code
_entity_poly.pdbx_strand_id
1 'polypeptide(L)'
;FNGEEALQKVPSVMPHVILMDITLPDMDGYEICRRLRQQPRTSHIPIIFLTRRGSRDDRLAGLELGADDFISKPFDIEELMLRMRNSVQRAARESQIDPRTGLPSARLLLPVIDAARANPAIAMLEFTINHTEPLRHAYGVLAGGDVSVYVAQLIARTVHELGHEDDFIGYLDEHQFVALTKTASAMPIAERIATTFQQTVRNHYNKAALVNNQFVVDGVAYPMMTLTYRLFAPDQAWIADHL
;
A
#
# COMPACT_ATOMS: atom_id res chain seq x y z
N PHE A 1 17.65 -1.92 -20.26
CA PHE A 1 17.54 -2.63 -18.98
C PHE A 1 17.94 -4.08 -19.23
N ASN A 2 18.73 -4.67 -18.34
CA ASN A 2 19.15 -6.06 -18.36
C ASN A 2 18.78 -6.73 -17.03
N GLY A 3 18.90 -8.05 -16.96
CA GLY A 3 18.49 -8.81 -15.78
C GLY A 3 19.36 -8.59 -14.57
N GLU A 4 20.67 -8.43 -14.75
CA GLU A 4 21.61 -8.15 -13.66
C GLU A 4 21.31 -6.80 -13.01
N GLU A 5 21.01 -5.76 -13.81
CA GLU A 5 20.59 -4.45 -13.31
C GLU A 5 19.28 -4.54 -12.52
N ALA A 6 18.33 -5.35 -12.97
CA ALA A 6 17.07 -5.57 -12.25
C ALA A 6 17.32 -6.22 -10.87
N LEU A 7 18.14 -7.26 -10.79
CA LEU A 7 18.50 -7.92 -9.54
C LEU A 7 19.18 -7.00 -8.53
N GLN A 8 19.99 -6.05 -9.01
CA GLN A 8 20.64 -5.04 -8.15
C GLN A 8 19.67 -3.96 -7.68
N LYS A 9 18.76 -3.50 -8.56
CA LYS A 9 17.85 -2.37 -8.26
C LYS A 9 16.63 -2.77 -7.44
N VAL A 10 16.01 -3.92 -7.72
CA VAL A 10 14.76 -4.33 -7.06
C VAL A 10 14.86 -4.32 -5.53
N PRO A 11 15.93 -4.83 -4.88
CA PRO A 11 16.03 -4.81 -3.42
C PRO A 11 16.18 -3.41 -2.81
N SER A 12 16.66 -2.43 -3.58
CA SER A 12 16.81 -1.04 -3.13
C SER A 12 15.60 -0.17 -3.41
N VAL A 13 14.93 -0.40 -4.55
CA VAL A 13 13.75 0.37 -4.99
C VAL A 13 12.47 -0.16 -4.36
N MET A 14 12.40 -1.47 -4.06
CA MET A 14 11.21 -2.15 -3.51
C MET A 14 9.93 -1.82 -4.29
N PRO A 15 9.86 -2.15 -5.60
CA PRO A 15 8.71 -1.81 -6.42
C PRO A 15 7.46 -2.59 -5.99
N HIS A 16 6.27 -2.04 -6.25
CA HIS A 16 4.99 -2.69 -5.93
C HIS A 16 4.64 -3.85 -6.87
N VAL A 17 5.17 -3.83 -8.08
CA VAL A 17 5.00 -4.86 -9.10
C VAL A 17 6.18 -4.80 -10.06
N ILE A 18 6.56 -5.96 -10.58
CA ILE A 18 7.61 -6.10 -11.60
C ILE A 18 6.97 -6.59 -12.89
N LEU A 19 7.14 -5.82 -13.96
CA LEU A 19 6.85 -6.29 -15.31
C LEU A 19 8.13 -6.86 -15.89
N MET A 20 8.12 -8.15 -16.21
CA MET A 20 9.30 -8.91 -16.63
C MET A 20 9.14 -9.46 -18.03
N ASP A 21 10.03 -9.09 -18.94
CA ASP A 21 10.14 -9.84 -20.19
C ASP A 21 10.85 -11.18 -19.92
N ILE A 22 10.38 -12.23 -20.55
CA ILE A 22 11.05 -13.55 -20.43
C ILE A 22 12.40 -13.49 -21.15
N THR A 23 12.48 -12.82 -22.30
CA THR A 23 13.69 -12.78 -23.11
C THR A 23 14.43 -11.46 -22.88
N LEU A 24 15.49 -11.48 -22.10
CA LEU A 24 16.40 -10.38 -21.87
C LEU A 24 17.78 -10.68 -22.52
N PRO A 25 18.60 -9.66 -22.76
CA PRO A 25 19.87 -9.85 -23.49
C PRO A 25 20.93 -10.63 -22.72
N ASP A 26 20.90 -10.63 -21.41
CA ASP A 26 21.93 -11.16 -20.51
C ASP A 26 21.47 -12.42 -19.75
N MET A 27 20.20 -12.56 -19.41
CA MET A 27 19.67 -13.73 -18.73
C MET A 27 18.18 -13.92 -19.00
N ASP A 28 17.66 -15.12 -18.70
CA ASP A 28 16.25 -15.43 -18.81
C ASP A 28 15.46 -14.79 -17.66
N GLY A 29 14.29 -14.19 -17.96
CA GLY A 29 13.40 -13.62 -16.98
C GLY A 29 12.95 -14.63 -15.90
N TYR A 30 12.86 -15.89 -16.21
CA TYR A 30 12.60 -16.97 -15.25
C TYR A 30 13.69 -17.09 -14.19
N GLU A 31 14.95 -16.97 -14.59
CA GLU A 31 16.08 -16.97 -13.65
C GLU A 31 16.03 -15.78 -12.71
N ILE A 32 15.67 -14.60 -13.22
CA ILE A 32 15.49 -13.39 -12.39
C ILE A 32 14.36 -13.62 -11.38
N CYS A 33 13.21 -14.13 -11.84
CA CYS A 33 12.08 -14.46 -10.99
C CYS A 33 12.50 -15.40 -9.85
N ARG A 34 13.18 -16.48 -10.17
CA ARG A 34 13.68 -17.45 -9.20
C ARG A 34 14.57 -16.83 -8.14
N ARG A 35 15.53 -15.97 -8.54
CA ARG A 35 16.43 -15.28 -7.61
C ARG A 35 15.69 -14.29 -6.71
N LEU A 36 14.74 -13.56 -7.25
CA LEU A 36 13.91 -12.64 -6.46
C LEU A 36 13.03 -13.39 -5.44
N ARG A 37 12.49 -14.57 -5.81
CA ARG A 37 11.67 -15.40 -4.91
C ARG A 37 12.49 -16.05 -3.78
N GLN A 38 13.79 -16.27 -3.99
CA GLN A 38 14.69 -16.78 -2.96
C GLN A 38 15.11 -15.75 -1.90
N GLN A 39 14.90 -14.46 -2.17
CA GLN A 39 15.26 -13.38 -1.24
C GLN A 39 14.03 -12.94 -0.42
N PRO A 40 14.06 -13.04 0.93
CA PRO A 40 12.92 -12.68 1.79
C PRO A 40 12.38 -11.26 1.53
N ARG A 41 13.27 -10.31 1.22
CA ARG A 41 12.89 -8.91 0.97
C ARG A 41 12.14 -8.70 -0.35
N THR A 42 12.32 -9.55 -1.34
CA THR A 42 11.74 -9.39 -2.67
C THR A 42 10.75 -10.49 -3.06
N SER A 43 10.68 -11.56 -2.27
CA SER A 43 9.86 -12.74 -2.55
C SER A 43 8.35 -12.46 -2.64
N HIS A 44 7.88 -11.42 -1.95
CA HIS A 44 6.48 -11.01 -1.92
C HIS A 44 6.08 -10.03 -3.04
N ILE A 45 7.06 -9.47 -3.78
CA ILE A 45 6.77 -8.49 -4.85
C ILE A 45 6.12 -9.21 -6.03
N PRO A 46 4.92 -8.80 -6.49
CA PRO A 46 4.27 -9.42 -7.63
C PRO A 46 5.11 -9.32 -8.90
N ILE A 47 5.20 -10.42 -9.65
CA ILE A 47 5.90 -10.48 -10.94
C ILE A 47 4.90 -10.89 -12.02
N ILE A 48 4.73 -10.04 -13.02
CA ILE A 48 3.90 -10.28 -14.20
C ILE A 48 4.81 -10.44 -15.40
N PHE A 49 4.78 -11.59 -16.05
CA PHE A 49 5.56 -11.79 -17.26
C PHE A 49 4.89 -11.20 -18.49
N LEU A 50 5.67 -10.45 -19.27
CA LEU A 50 5.29 -9.97 -20.60
C LEU A 50 5.95 -10.86 -21.64
N THR A 51 5.20 -11.67 -22.38
CA THR A 51 5.79 -12.66 -23.25
C THR A 51 5.23 -12.65 -24.67
N ARG A 52 6.08 -12.89 -25.66
CA ARG A 52 5.68 -13.27 -27.02
C ARG A 52 5.42 -14.76 -27.14
N ARG A 53 5.88 -15.56 -26.18
CA ARG A 53 5.69 -17.00 -26.10
C ARG A 53 4.44 -17.28 -25.27
N GLY A 54 3.34 -17.56 -25.93
CA GLY A 54 2.06 -17.85 -25.30
C GLY A 54 1.75 -19.33 -25.17
N SER A 55 2.76 -20.21 -25.24
CA SER A 55 2.50 -21.64 -25.10
C SER A 55 2.00 -21.98 -23.70
N ARG A 56 1.18 -23.01 -23.60
CA ARG A 56 0.68 -23.51 -22.32
C ARG A 56 1.83 -23.90 -21.39
N ASP A 57 2.87 -24.47 -21.95
CA ASP A 57 4.03 -24.98 -21.20
C ASP A 57 4.87 -23.83 -20.62
N ASP A 58 5.08 -22.74 -21.36
CA ASP A 58 5.77 -21.56 -20.86
C ASP A 58 5.01 -20.92 -19.69
N ARG A 59 3.68 -20.87 -19.75
CA ARG A 59 2.84 -20.34 -18.66
C ARG A 59 2.92 -21.24 -17.42
N LEU A 60 2.85 -22.54 -17.59
CA LEU A 60 2.97 -23.48 -16.47
C LEU A 60 4.34 -23.37 -15.80
N ALA A 61 5.42 -23.36 -16.56
CA ALA A 61 6.78 -23.22 -16.03
C ALA A 61 6.95 -21.93 -15.20
N GLY A 62 6.42 -20.81 -15.66
CA GLY A 62 6.53 -19.57 -14.90
C GLY A 62 5.65 -19.51 -13.65
N LEU A 63 4.45 -20.12 -13.68
CA LEU A 63 3.61 -20.24 -12.48
C LEU A 63 4.27 -21.14 -11.42
N GLU A 64 4.92 -22.22 -11.82
CA GLU A 64 5.71 -23.09 -10.92
C GLU A 64 6.89 -22.35 -10.28
N LEU A 65 7.46 -21.35 -10.97
CA LEU A 65 8.51 -20.48 -10.45
C LEU A 65 7.98 -19.34 -9.53
N GLY A 66 6.65 -19.26 -9.34
CA GLY A 66 6.03 -18.28 -8.46
C GLY A 66 5.74 -16.94 -9.15
N ALA A 67 5.54 -16.92 -10.46
CA ALA A 67 4.98 -15.73 -11.14
C ALA A 67 3.51 -15.56 -10.76
N ASP A 68 3.08 -14.29 -10.66
CA ASP A 68 1.71 -13.94 -10.27
C ASP A 68 0.76 -13.90 -11.45
N ASP A 69 1.24 -13.52 -12.63
CA ASP A 69 0.42 -13.47 -13.86
C ASP A 69 1.29 -13.43 -15.14
N PHE A 70 0.63 -13.59 -16.30
CA PHE A 70 1.21 -13.56 -17.64
C PHE A 70 0.36 -12.72 -18.56
N ILE A 71 1.02 -11.90 -19.38
CA ILE A 71 0.38 -11.11 -20.43
C ILE A 71 1.10 -11.35 -21.75
N SER A 72 0.35 -11.77 -22.77
CA SER A 72 0.89 -12.00 -24.11
C SER A 72 1.04 -10.71 -24.89
N LYS A 73 2.16 -10.52 -25.56
CA LYS A 73 2.40 -9.42 -26.50
C LYS A 73 1.80 -9.77 -27.89
N PRO A 74 1.07 -8.84 -28.56
CA PRO A 74 0.72 -7.49 -28.11
C PRO A 74 -0.38 -7.52 -27.04
N PHE A 75 -0.36 -6.57 -26.11
CA PHE A 75 -1.33 -6.47 -25.02
C PHE A 75 -2.04 -5.10 -25.03
N ASP A 76 -3.23 -5.08 -24.49
CA ASP A 76 -3.99 -3.88 -24.20
C ASP A 76 -3.47 -3.22 -22.92
N ILE A 77 -3.36 -1.88 -22.95
CA ILE A 77 -2.84 -1.12 -21.79
C ILE A 77 -3.82 -1.17 -20.61
N GLU A 78 -5.13 -1.14 -20.88
CA GLU A 78 -6.15 -1.21 -19.82
C GLU A 78 -6.15 -2.58 -19.14
N GLU A 79 -6.00 -3.67 -19.92
CA GLU A 79 -5.83 -5.02 -19.39
C GLU A 79 -4.57 -5.11 -18.51
N LEU A 80 -3.43 -4.59 -18.97
CA LEU A 80 -2.18 -4.58 -18.21
C LEU A 80 -2.36 -3.86 -16.87
N MET A 81 -2.94 -2.66 -16.89
CA MET A 81 -3.17 -1.85 -15.69
C MET A 81 -4.09 -2.55 -14.69
N LEU A 82 -5.16 -3.21 -15.19
CA LEU A 82 -6.08 -3.96 -14.33
C LEU A 82 -5.38 -5.15 -13.66
N ARG A 83 -4.59 -5.93 -14.41
CA ARG A 83 -3.84 -7.07 -13.88
C ARG A 83 -2.78 -6.64 -12.87
N MET A 84 -2.05 -5.57 -13.13
CA MET A 84 -1.10 -4.99 -12.19
C MET A 84 -1.79 -4.62 -10.87
N ARG A 85 -2.90 -3.89 -10.95
CA ARG A 85 -3.67 -3.51 -9.75
C ARG A 85 -4.13 -4.73 -8.95
N ASN A 86 -4.69 -5.72 -9.62
CA ASN A 86 -5.16 -6.95 -8.96
C ASN A 86 -4.01 -7.73 -8.29
N SER A 87 -2.85 -7.83 -8.95
CA SER A 87 -1.68 -8.52 -8.41
C SER A 87 -1.12 -7.80 -7.17
N VAL A 88 -1.04 -6.45 -7.21
CA VAL A 88 -0.61 -5.65 -6.06
C VAL A 88 -1.58 -5.80 -4.88
N GLN A 89 -2.89 -5.74 -5.12
CA GLN A 89 -3.89 -5.92 -4.07
C GLN A 89 -3.85 -7.31 -3.45
N ARG A 90 -3.67 -8.35 -4.28
CA ARG A 90 -3.54 -9.73 -3.80
C ARG A 90 -2.30 -9.90 -2.93
N ALA A 91 -1.14 -9.43 -3.38
CA ALA A 91 0.11 -9.50 -2.61
C ALA A 91 0.01 -8.76 -1.27
N ALA A 92 -0.64 -7.59 -1.25
CA ALA A 92 -0.89 -6.85 -0.02
C ALA A 92 -1.78 -7.63 0.97
N ARG A 93 -2.79 -8.35 0.47
CA ARG A 93 -3.66 -9.20 1.30
C ARG A 93 -2.97 -10.47 1.80
N GLU A 94 -2.05 -11.03 1.04
CA GLU A 94 -1.34 -12.25 1.39
C GLU A 94 -0.13 -12.01 2.32
N SER A 95 0.48 -10.84 2.27
CA SER A 95 1.57 -10.47 3.18
C SER A 95 1.03 -10.25 4.60
N GLN A 96 1.77 -10.71 5.60
CA GLN A 96 1.44 -10.43 7.00
C GLN A 96 1.84 -9.02 7.43
N ILE A 97 2.91 -8.50 6.83
CA ILE A 97 3.44 -7.15 7.08
C ILE A 97 3.54 -6.41 5.76
N ASP A 98 3.02 -5.20 5.69
CA ASP A 98 3.24 -4.34 4.54
C ASP A 98 4.71 -3.90 4.45
N PRO A 99 5.42 -4.19 3.36
CA PRO A 99 6.86 -3.97 3.28
C PRO A 99 7.26 -2.49 3.23
N ARG A 100 6.36 -1.59 2.89
CA ARG A 100 6.61 -0.15 2.80
C ARG A 100 6.41 0.53 4.15
N THR A 101 5.29 0.25 4.78
CA THR A 101 4.91 0.87 6.05
C THR A 101 5.47 0.13 7.27
N GLY A 102 5.81 -1.16 7.12
CA GLY A 102 6.21 -2.03 8.21
C GLY A 102 5.06 -2.43 9.14
N LEU A 103 3.82 -2.02 8.83
CA LEU A 103 2.66 -2.33 9.64
C LEU A 103 2.07 -3.71 9.31
N PRO A 104 1.41 -4.38 10.28
CA PRO A 104 0.56 -5.54 10.04
C PRO A 104 -0.46 -5.25 8.93
N SER A 105 -0.52 -6.14 7.94
CA SER A 105 -1.48 -6.04 6.83
C SER A 105 -2.88 -6.49 7.27
N ALA A 106 -3.85 -6.30 6.37
CA ALA A 106 -5.22 -6.75 6.58
C ALA A 106 -5.32 -8.22 7.05
N ARG A 107 -4.42 -9.08 6.58
CA ARG A 107 -4.38 -10.51 6.96
C ARG A 107 -4.15 -10.72 8.46
N LEU A 108 -3.28 -9.94 9.09
CA LEU A 108 -3.06 -9.97 10.54
C LEU A 108 -4.08 -9.12 11.29
N LEU A 109 -4.49 -8.00 10.71
CA LEU A 109 -5.35 -7.03 11.34
C LEU A 109 -6.79 -7.55 11.53
N LEU A 110 -7.40 -8.18 10.52
CA LEU A 110 -8.79 -8.61 10.57
C LEU A 110 -9.10 -9.58 11.73
N PRO A 111 -8.30 -10.64 11.99
CA PRO A 111 -8.52 -11.49 13.16
C PRO A 111 -8.41 -10.75 14.50
N VAL A 112 -7.53 -9.74 14.58
CA VAL A 112 -7.36 -8.92 15.80
C VAL A 112 -8.56 -8.00 15.99
N ILE A 113 -9.10 -7.41 14.93
CA ILE A 113 -10.35 -6.64 14.95
C ILE A 113 -11.51 -7.52 15.48
N ASP A 114 -11.66 -8.71 14.93
CA ASP A 114 -12.74 -9.62 15.34
C ASP A 114 -12.63 -10.02 16.83
N ALA A 115 -11.42 -10.28 17.30
CA ALA A 115 -11.20 -10.57 18.72
C ALA A 115 -11.46 -9.34 19.61
N ALA A 116 -11.09 -8.15 19.16
CA ALA A 116 -11.26 -6.90 19.91
C ALA A 116 -12.75 -6.49 20.07
N ARG A 117 -13.61 -6.86 19.13
CA ARG A 117 -15.07 -6.61 19.22
C ARG A 117 -15.71 -7.12 20.49
N ALA A 118 -15.21 -8.21 21.04
CA ALA A 118 -15.73 -8.79 22.28
C ALA A 118 -15.31 -8.00 23.54
N ASN A 119 -14.39 -7.04 23.40
CA ASN A 119 -13.87 -6.28 24.52
C ASN A 119 -14.44 -4.85 24.55
N PRO A 120 -15.36 -4.50 25.46
CA PRO A 120 -15.98 -3.18 25.51
C PRO A 120 -15.02 -2.04 25.89
N ALA A 121 -13.82 -2.35 26.34
CA ALA A 121 -12.81 -1.34 26.67
C ALA A 121 -11.99 -0.89 25.45
N ILE A 122 -12.09 -1.59 24.31
CA ILE A 122 -11.32 -1.32 23.10
C ILE A 122 -12.22 -0.59 22.09
N ALA A 123 -11.71 0.47 21.52
CA ALA A 123 -12.28 1.18 20.38
C ALA A 123 -11.41 0.99 19.15
N MET A 124 -12.01 1.08 17.96
CA MET A 124 -11.31 1.06 16.69
C MET A 124 -11.32 2.45 16.08
N LEU A 125 -10.16 2.92 15.68
CA LEU A 125 -9.94 4.10 14.85
C LEU A 125 -9.60 3.67 13.44
N GLU A 126 -10.35 4.14 12.47
CA GLU A 126 -10.02 4.02 11.06
C GLU A 126 -9.56 5.37 10.55
N PHE A 127 -8.41 5.40 9.86
CA PHE A 127 -7.86 6.59 9.22
C PHE A 127 -7.86 6.40 7.72
N THR A 128 -8.35 7.41 6.98
CA THR A 128 -8.41 7.38 5.52
C THR A 128 -7.70 8.60 4.94
N ILE A 129 -6.73 8.36 4.04
CA ILE A 129 -6.08 9.41 3.26
C ILE A 129 -6.95 9.70 2.03
N ASN A 130 -7.43 10.92 1.90
CA ASN A 130 -8.25 11.33 0.77
C ASN A 130 -7.45 12.19 -0.21
N HIS A 131 -7.85 12.18 -1.50
CA HIS A 131 -7.30 13.01 -2.57
C HIS A 131 -5.83 12.75 -2.89
N THR A 132 -5.38 11.50 -2.83
CA THR A 132 -4.00 11.09 -3.17
C THR A 132 -3.76 11.02 -4.69
N GLU A 133 -4.76 10.60 -5.48
CA GLU A 133 -4.64 10.40 -6.92
C GLU A 133 -4.20 11.67 -7.67
N PRO A 134 -4.77 12.86 -7.43
CA PRO A 134 -4.31 14.07 -8.09
C PRO A 134 -2.86 14.43 -7.79
N LEU A 135 -2.38 14.13 -6.57
CA LEU A 135 -0.99 14.35 -6.21
C LEU A 135 -0.06 13.38 -6.96
N ARG A 136 -0.47 12.13 -7.12
CA ARG A 136 0.27 11.11 -7.90
C ARG A 136 0.40 11.52 -9.36
N HIS A 137 -0.65 12.11 -9.94
CA HIS A 137 -0.62 12.67 -11.30
C HIS A 137 0.35 13.86 -11.42
N ALA A 138 0.36 14.76 -10.44
CA ALA A 138 1.18 15.97 -10.47
C ALA A 138 2.67 15.71 -10.21
N TYR A 139 2.98 14.82 -9.26
CA TYR A 139 4.34 14.64 -8.71
C TYR A 139 4.87 13.20 -8.87
N GLY A 140 4.12 12.33 -9.55
CA GLY A 140 4.49 10.94 -9.81
C GLY A 140 4.13 9.97 -8.68
N VAL A 141 4.26 8.66 -8.98
CA VAL A 141 3.83 7.56 -8.11
C VAL A 141 4.57 7.55 -6.76
N LEU A 142 5.83 8.00 -6.73
CA LEU A 142 6.64 8.03 -5.51
C LEU A 142 6.07 8.99 -4.46
N ALA A 143 5.53 10.15 -4.87
CA ALA A 143 4.93 11.10 -3.93
C ALA A 143 3.73 10.52 -3.16
N GLY A 144 2.91 9.68 -3.80
CA GLY A 144 1.80 8.98 -3.13
C GLY A 144 2.25 7.90 -2.15
N GLY A 145 3.31 7.16 -2.49
CA GLY A 145 3.89 6.12 -1.62
C GLY A 145 4.50 6.69 -0.33
N ASP A 146 5.19 7.81 -0.44
CA ASP A 146 5.81 8.48 0.70
C ASP A 146 4.78 8.98 1.72
N VAL A 147 3.59 9.39 1.25
CA VAL A 147 2.50 9.83 2.15
C VAL A 147 1.97 8.68 2.99
N SER A 148 1.75 7.49 2.42
CA SER A 148 1.29 6.31 3.17
C SER A 148 2.30 5.90 4.23
N VAL A 149 3.59 5.92 3.90
CA VAL A 149 4.67 5.65 4.87
C VAL A 149 4.70 6.70 5.98
N TYR A 150 4.57 7.97 5.62
CA TYR A 150 4.50 9.07 6.59
C TYR A 150 3.32 8.91 7.55
N VAL A 151 2.12 8.61 7.01
CA VAL A 151 0.91 8.40 7.83
C VAL A 151 1.08 7.19 8.75
N ALA A 152 1.61 6.08 8.25
CA ALA A 152 1.92 4.91 9.08
C ALA A 152 2.84 5.24 10.26
N GLN A 153 3.92 5.99 10.02
CA GLN A 153 4.86 6.43 11.05
C GLN A 153 4.22 7.42 12.04
N LEU A 154 3.37 8.32 11.54
CA LEU A 154 2.64 9.27 12.37
C LEU A 154 1.68 8.54 13.31
N ILE A 155 0.91 7.58 12.80
CA ILE A 155 0.01 6.75 13.61
C ILE A 155 0.81 5.96 14.65
N ALA A 156 1.85 5.24 14.22
CA ALA A 156 2.66 4.41 15.12
C ALA A 156 3.28 5.23 16.26
N ARG A 157 3.86 6.38 15.96
CA ARG A 157 4.44 7.27 16.98
C ARG A 157 3.37 7.81 17.92
N THR A 158 2.22 8.28 17.41
CA THR A 158 1.18 8.87 18.25
C THR A 158 0.51 7.83 19.15
N VAL A 159 0.28 6.62 18.64
CA VAL A 159 -0.24 5.52 19.46
C VAL A 159 0.77 5.11 20.52
N HIS A 160 2.06 5.07 20.20
CA HIS A 160 3.11 4.80 21.20
C HIS A 160 3.17 5.88 22.29
N GLU A 161 2.95 7.16 21.94
CA GLU A 161 3.01 8.29 22.90
C GLU A 161 1.76 8.40 23.78
N LEU A 162 0.57 8.15 23.26
CA LEU A 162 -0.71 8.43 23.90
C LEU A 162 -1.54 7.17 24.23
N GLY A 163 -1.16 6.04 23.68
CA GLY A 163 -1.83 4.76 23.82
C GLY A 163 -1.24 3.87 24.91
N HIS A 164 -1.38 2.57 24.70
CA HIS A 164 -0.96 1.51 25.63
C HIS A 164 -0.12 0.45 24.93
N GLU A 165 0.60 -0.36 25.68
CA GLU A 165 1.46 -1.43 25.14
C GLU A 165 0.68 -2.49 24.33
N ASP A 166 -0.59 -2.71 24.65
CA ASP A 166 -1.45 -3.67 23.99
C ASP A 166 -2.17 -3.10 22.75
N ASP A 167 -1.92 -1.83 22.41
CA ASP A 167 -2.54 -1.21 21.23
C ASP A 167 -2.03 -1.86 19.95
N PHE A 168 -2.91 -2.03 18.98
CA PHE A 168 -2.58 -2.66 17.73
C PHE A 168 -2.83 -1.70 16.57
N ILE A 169 -1.87 -1.65 15.63
CA ILE A 169 -1.96 -0.82 14.44
C ILE A 169 -1.83 -1.72 13.22
N GLY A 170 -2.65 -1.48 12.22
CA GLY A 170 -2.60 -2.23 10.98
C GLY A 170 -2.87 -1.37 9.74
N TYR A 171 -2.57 -1.97 8.61
CA TYR A 171 -2.69 -1.42 7.27
C TYR A 171 -3.72 -2.23 6.49
N LEU A 172 -4.82 -1.60 6.07
CA LEU A 172 -5.86 -2.25 5.28
C LEU A 172 -5.54 -2.19 3.79
N ASP A 173 -5.22 -0.98 3.31
CA ASP A 173 -4.83 -0.73 1.94
C ASP A 173 -3.97 0.54 1.83
N GLU A 174 -3.68 0.96 0.60
CA GLU A 174 -2.81 2.11 0.29
C GLU A 174 -3.24 3.42 0.96
N HIS A 175 -4.51 3.53 1.38
CA HIS A 175 -5.12 4.75 1.90
C HIS A 175 -5.75 4.59 3.27
N GLN A 176 -5.88 3.34 3.77
CA GLN A 176 -6.62 3.03 4.98
C GLN A 176 -5.76 2.34 6.04
N PHE A 177 -5.82 2.87 7.24
CA PHE A 177 -5.12 2.38 8.42
C PHE A 177 -6.11 2.19 9.56
N VAL A 178 -5.80 1.27 10.45
CA VAL A 178 -6.59 1.01 11.65
C VAL A 178 -5.70 1.03 12.88
N ALA A 179 -6.21 1.62 13.96
CA ALA A 179 -5.64 1.47 15.29
C ALA A 179 -6.71 0.96 16.25
N LEU A 180 -6.36 -0.07 17.03
CA LEU A 180 -7.14 -0.58 18.13
C LEU A 180 -6.52 -0.09 19.43
N THR A 181 -7.27 0.64 20.23
CA THR A 181 -6.77 1.23 21.47
C THR A 181 -7.90 1.28 22.51
N LYS A 182 -7.55 1.58 23.76
CA LYS A 182 -8.56 1.80 24.78
C LYS A 182 -9.46 2.98 24.42
N THR A 183 -10.75 2.84 24.69
CA THR A 183 -11.77 3.86 24.37
C THR A 183 -11.40 5.25 24.89
N ALA A 184 -10.78 5.34 26.07
CA ALA A 184 -10.36 6.60 26.67
C ALA A 184 -9.23 7.31 25.91
N SER A 185 -8.35 6.56 25.21
CA SER A 185 -7.22 7.10 24.44
C SER A 185 -7.59 7.39 22.98
N ALA A 186 -8.69 6.83 22.48
CA ALA A 186 -9.02 6.87 21.05
C ALA A 186 -9.16 8.30 20.50
N MET A 187 -9.98 9.16 21.11
CA MET A 187 -10.15 10.53 20.64
C MET A 187 -8.87 11.36 20.70
N PRO A 188 -8.11 11.38 21.82
CA PRO A 188 -6.83 12.10 21.88
C PRO A 188 -5.84 11.65 20.79
N ILE A 189 -5.76 10.35 20.48
CA ILE A 189 -4.93 9.81 19.41
C ILE A 189 -5.40 10.32 18.05
N ALA A 190 -6.71 10.18 17.76
CA ALA A 190 -7.28 10.58 16.47
C ALA A 190 -7.08 12.07 16.17
N GLU A 191 -7.38 12.93 17.13
CA GLU A 191 -7.24 14.38 17.01
C GLU A 191 -5.78 14.81 16.82
N ARG A 192 -4.86 14.21 17.57
CA ARG A 192 -3.42 14.48 17.43
C ARG A 192 -2.92 14.08 16.03
N ILE A 193 -3.30 12.90 15.52
CA ILE A 193 -2.92 12.43 14.19
C ILE A 193 -3.47 13.35 13.12
N ALA A 194 -4.78 13.66 13.15
CA ALA A 194 -5.42 14.52 12.15
C ALA A 194 -4.82 15.93 12.13
N THR A 195 -4.61 16.53 13.29
CA THR A 195 -4.00 17.87 13.42
C THR A 195 -2.57 17.89 12.92
N THR A 196 -1.76 16.92 13.29
CA THR A 196 -0.36 16.83 12.87
C THR A 196 -0.25 16.62 11.37
N PHE A 197 -1.07 15.72 10.79
CA PHE A 197 -1.13 15.53 9.36
C PHE A 197 -1.49 16.82 8.62
N GLN A 198 -2.55 17.51 9.06
CA GLN A 198 -3.00 18.75 8.42
C GLN A 198 -1.94 19.86 8.43
N GLN A 199 -1.14 19.94 9.48
CA GLN A 199 -0.02 20.87 9.56
C GLN A 199 1.12 20.50 8.62
N THR A 200 1.47 19.20 8.54
CA THR A 200 2.62 18.72 7.80
C THR A 200 2.35 18.59 6.31
N VAL A 201 1.15 18.15 5.92
CA VAL A 201 0.78 17.96 4.51
C VAL A 201 0.88 19.26 3.70
N ARG A 202 0.69 20.41 4.33
CA ARG A 202 0.84 21.73 3.71
C ARG A 202 2.23 21.98 3.14
N ASN A 203 3.27 21.33 3.68
CA ASN A 203 4.65 21.47 3.21
C ASN A 203 4.89 20.81 1.83
N HIS A 204 3.98 19.94 1.39
CA HIS A 204 4.04 19.29 0.08
C HIS A 204 3.41 20.13 -1.05
N TYR A 205 2.82 21.28 -0.73
CA TYR A 205 2.14 22.13 -1.70
C TYR A 205 2.83 23.48 -1.88
N ASN A 206 2.73 24.03 -3.09
CA ASN A 206 3.25 25.36 -3.38
C ASN A 206 2.38 26.46 -2.76
N LYS A 207 2.90 27.70 -2.70
CA LYS A 207 2.20 28.85 -2.09
C LYS A 207 0.82 29.12 -2.71
N ALA A 208 0.67 28.95 -4.03
CA ALA A 208 -0.60 29.19 -4.71
C ALA A 208 -1.68 28.18 -4.27
N ALA A 209 -1.31 26.89 -4.16
CA ALA A 209 -2.20 25.87 -3.66
C ALA A 209 -2.62 26.11 -2.21
N LEU A 210 -1.71 26.58 -1.37
CA LEU A 210 -1.99 26.91 0.04
C LEU A 210 -2.97 28.07 0.21
N VAL A 211 -2.89 29.09 -0.66
CA VAL A 211 -3.79 30.25 -0.61
C VAL A 211 -5.20 29.87 -1.06
N ASN A 212 -5.32 29.09 -2.13
CA ASN A 212 -6.60 28.71 -2.72
C ASN A 212 -7.22 27.46 -2.08
N ASN A 213 -6.50 26.79 -1.19
CA ASN A 213 -6.84 25.47 -0.61
C ASN A 213 -7.14 24.40 -1.67
N GLN A 214 -6.54 24.56 -2.85
CA GLN A 214 -6.67 23.70 -4.03
C GLN A 214 -5.37 23.73 -4.81
N PHE A 215 -5.06 22.65 -5.51
CA PHE A 215 -3.95 22.60 -6.45
C PHE A 215 -4.45 22.24 -7.84
N VAL A 216 -3.72 22.69 -8.88
CA VAL A 216 -4.13 22.53 -10.28
C VAL A 216 -3.19 21.55 -10.96
N VAL A 217 -3.76 20.54 -11.61
CA VAL A 217 -3.07 19.58 -12.47
C VAL A 217 -3.74 19.58 -13.82
N ASP A 218 -2.99 19.82 -14.89
CA ASP A 218 -3.50 19.86 -16.27
C ASP A 218 -4.74 20.77 -16.46
N GLY A 219 -4.77 21.89 -15.73
CA GLY A 219 -5.88 22.85 -15.79
C GLY A 219 -7.10 22.49 -14.94
N VAL A 220 -7.09 21.38 -14.23
CA VAL A 220 -8.17 20.94 -13.33
C VAL A 220 -7.78 21.22 -11.88
N ALA A 221 -8.69 21.85 -11.14
CA ALA A 221 -8.49 22.13 -9.71
C ALA A 221 -8.92 20.94 -8.84
N TYR A 222 -8.05 20.54 -7.92
CA TYR A 222 -8.27 19.46 -6.99
C TYR A 222 -8.14 19.93 -5.53
N PRO A 223 -8.91 19.37 -4.60
CA PRO A 223 -8.73 19.65 -3.19
C PRO A 223 -7.39 19.12 -2.68
N MET A 224 -6.84 19.75 -1.65
CA MET A 224 -5.66 19.27 -0.96
C MET A 224 -5.93 17.91 -0.28
N MET A 225 -4.89 17.11 -0.10
CA MET A 225 -4.99 15.87 0.67
C MET A 225 -5.50 16.16 2.08
N THR A 226 -6.33 15.26 2.57
CA THR A 226 -6.80 15.26 3.95
C THR A 226 -6.66 13.87 4.56
N LEU A 227 -6.49 13.82 5.86
CA LEU A 227 -6.60 12.61 6.65
C LEU A 227 -7.88 12.72 7.50
N THR A 228 -8.83 11.85 7.22
CA THR A 228 -10.06 11.73 8.00
C THR A 228 -9.98 10.52 8.91
N TYR A 229 -10.75 10.53 10.00
CA TYR A 229 -10.85 9.37 10.86
C TYR A 229 -12.31 9.07 11.21
N ARG A 230 -12.58 7.80 11.50
CA ARG A 230 -13.84 7.32 12.08
C ARG A 230 -13.52 6.59 13.36
N LEU A 231 -14.30 6.85 14.39
CA LEU A 231 -14.23 6.13 15.66
C LEU A 231 -15.40 5.14 15.72
N PHE A 232 -15.09 3.88 15.94
CA PHE A 232 -16.07 2.83 16.16
C PHE A 232 -15.99 2.39 17.62
N ALA A 233 -17.10 2.64 18.32
CA ALA A 233 -17.26 2.14 19.69
C ALA A 233 -17.51 0.61 19.67
N PRO A 234 -17.28 -0.08 20.80
CA PRO A 234 -17.41 -1.54 20.86
C PRO A 234 -18.76 -2.10 20.49
N ASP A 235 -19.82 -1.29 20.59
CA ASP A 235 -21.23 -1.63 20.29
C ASP A 235 -21.65 -1.30 18.86
N GLN A 236 -20.76 -0.76 18.03
CA GLN A 236 -21.04 -0.37 16.66
C GLN A 236 -20.57 -1.46 15.67
N ALA A 237 -21.22 -1.51 14.49
CA ALA A 237 -20.74 -2.35 13.39
C ALA A 237 -19.36 -1.83 12.90
N TRP A 238 -18.35 -2.66 13.02
CA TRP A 238 -16.98 -2.33 12.58
C TRP A 238 -16.80 -2.68 11.09
N ILE A 239 -15.71 -2.21 10.50
CA ILE A 239 -15.38 -2.29 9.04
C ILE A 239 -15.59 -3.68 8.41
N ALA A 240 -15.52 -4.77 9.14
CA ALA A 240 -15.64 -6.12 8.59
C ALA A 240 -17.00 -6.38 7.85
N ASP A 241 -17.96 -5.47 7.96
CA ASP A 241 -19.22 -5.56 7.23
C ASP A 241 -19.17 -4.90 5.85
N HIS A 242 -18.01 -4.32 5.46
CA HIS A 242 -17.79 -3.58 4.21
C HIS A 242 -16.56 -4.06 3.40
N LEU A 243 -15.92 -5.14 3.80
CA LEU A 243 -14.85 -5.85 3.11
C LEU A 243 -15.37 -7.18 2.59
#